data_67b8d185f1791d42a08219a8e3f4f9e5
#
_entry.id   67b8d185f1791d42a08219a8e3f4f9e5
#
_cell.length_a   1.000
_cell.length_b   1.000
_cell.length_c   1.000
_cell.angle_alpha   90.00
_cell.angle_beta   90.00
_cell.angle_gamma   90.00
#
_symmetry.space_group_name_H-M   'P 1'
#
loop_
_entity.id
_entity.type
_entity.pdbx_description
1 polymer ?
#
loop_
_entity_poly.entity_id
_entity_poly.type
_entity_poly.pdbx_seq_one_letter_code
_entity_poly.pdbx_strand_id
1 'polypeptide(L)'
;ISFGSYDPANVNATDPLDATGTITTTCTIGTAGAIFIDYGDHAVGESTARRMLGTNTAGFLNYEVYSDTDRGTIWAGYDDETGVAITAAGVGELMTVYGRIPGAQTDAANDSYTDTLTVLVAY
;
A
#
# COMPACT_ATOMS: atom_id res chain seq x y z
N ILE A 1 5.66 4.05 -3.39
CA ILE A 1 6.23 4.04 -2.03
C ILE A 1 7.57 3.32 -2.05
N SER A 2 8.58 3.93 -1.47
CA SER A 2 9.90 3.30 -1.27
C SER A 2 10.13 3.12 0.23
N PHE A 3 10.22 1.88 0.67
CA PHE A 3 10.41 1.58 2.09
C PHE A 3 11.88 1.67 2.53
N GLY A 4 12.83 1.58 1.62
CA GLY A 4 14.24 1.47 1.96
C GLY A 4 14.62 0.05 2.37
N SER A 5 15.57 -0.08 3.29
CA SER A 5 16.11 -1.38 3.70
C SER A 5 15.33 -2.00 4.85
N TYR A 6 14.91 -3.24 4.67
CA TYR A 6 14.29 -4.05 5.72
C TYR A 6 15.32 -5.03 6.29
N ASP A 7 15.54 -4.98 7.58
CA ASP A 7 16.50 -5.83 8.29
C ASP A 7 15.78 -6.84 9.21
N PRO A 8 15.42 -8.01 8.70
CA PRO A 8 14.65 -8.99 9.47
C PRO A 8 15.42 -9.62 10.62
N ALA A 9 16.74 -9.51 10.62
CA ALA A 9 17.59 -10.13 11.64
C ALA A 9 17.84 -9.23 12.85
N ASN A 10 17.74 -7.91 12.71
CA ASN A 10 18.08 -6.94 13.76
C ASN A 10 16.91 -5.97 14.03
N VAL A 11 16.91 -4.81 13.39
CA VAL A 11 15.93 -3.74 13.66
C VAL A 11 14.51 -4.22 13.40
N ASN A 12 14.26 -4.83 12.25
CA ASN A 12 12.93 -5.27 11.85
C ASN A 12 12.58 -6.69 12.33
N ALA A 13 13.44 -7.30 13.14
CA ALA A 13 13.04 -8.50 13.88
C ALA A 13 11.88 -8.22 14.85
N THR A 14 11.74 -6.99 15.31
CA THR A 14 10.65 -6.54 16.19
C THR A 14 9.91 -5.33 15.65
N ASP A 15 10.61 -4.36 15.05
CA ASP A 15 10.03 -3.08 14.65
C ASP A 15 9.55 -3.10 13.19
N PRO A 16 8.39 -2.48 12.91
CA PRO A 16 7.95 -2.31 11.53
C PRO A 16 8.81 -1.28 10.81
N LEU A 17 8.79 -1.34 9.49
CA LEU A 17 9.37 -0.32 8.62
C LEU A 17 8.24 0.45 7.94
N ASP A 18 8.17 1.74 8.21
CA ASP A 18 7.12 2.62 7.71
C ASP A 18 7.64 3.52 6.60
N ALA A 19 6.79 3.78 5.63
CA ALA A 19 7.05 4.76 4.58
C ALA A 19 5.74 5.37 4.10
N THR A 20 5.85 6.44 3.31
CA THR A 20 4.68 7.08 2.70
C THR A 20 4.87 7.23 1.20
N GLY A 21 3.76 7.32 0.51
CA GLY A 21 3.67 7.71 -0.88
C GLY A 21 2.53 8.68 -1.09
N THR A 22 2.34 9.15 -2.30
CA THR A 22 1.27 10.09 -2.63
C THR A 22 0.50 9.63 -3.87
N ILE A 23 -0.80 9.95 -3.86
CA ILE A 23 -1.67 9.88 -5.02
C ILE A 23 -2.13 11.30 -5.31
N THR A 24 -1.99 11.73 -6.57
CA THR A 24 -2.52 13.02 -7.02
C THR A 24 -3.70 12.76 -7.93
N THR A 25 -4.85 13.34 -7.62
CA THR A 25 -6.05 13.26 -8.45
C THR A 25 -6.44 14.64 -8.94
N THR A 26 -6.91 14.70 -10.19
CA THR A 26 -7.44 15.94 -10.80
C THR A 26 -8.75 15.58 -11.49
N CYS A 27 -9.85 16.10 -10.98
CA CYS A 27 -11.19 15.89 -11.54
C CYS A 27 -11.91 17.22 -11.66
N THR A 28 -13.02 17.24 -12.42
CA THR A 28 -13.90 18.41 -12.50
C THR A 28 -14.39 18.79 -11.11
N ILE A 29 -14.34 20.08 -10.78
CA ILE A 29 -14.75 20.61 -9.48
C ILE A 29 -16.15 20.12 -9.09
N GLY A 30 -16.31 19.69 -7.85
CA GLY A 30 -17.56 19.15 -7.32
C GLY A 30 -17.81 17.67 -7.63
N THR A 31 -16.97 17.02 -8.41
CA THR A 31 -17.09 15.58 -8.66
C THR A 31 -16.84 14.80 -7.37
N ALA A 32 -17.84 14.02 -6.96
CA ALA A 32 -17.72 13.10 -5.83
C ALA A 32 -17.31 11.71 -6.33
N GLY A 33 -16.44 11.04 -5.59
CA GLY A 33 -15.98 9.70 -5.94
C GLY A 33 -15.28 9.03 -4.78
N ALA A 34 -14.66 7.90 -5.07
CA ALA A 34 -13.85 7.17 -4.11
C ALA A 34 -12.59 6.63 -4.78
N ILE A 35 -11.51 6.55 -4.02
CA ILE A 35 -10.24 5.98 -4.45
C ILE A 35 -10.07 4.62 -3.79
N PHE A 36 -9.73 3.63 -4.60
CA PHE A 36 -9.43 2.27 -4.20
C PHE A 36 -8.00 1.92 -4.60
N ILE A 37 -7.35 1.10 -3.81
CA ILE A 37 -6.03 0.54 -4.14
C ILE A 37 -6.16 -0.97 -4.08
N ASP A 38 -5.84 -1.66 -5.16
CA ASP A 38 -5.92 -3.12 -5.19
C ASP A 38 -4.94 -3.78 -4.22
N TYR A 39 -4.98 -5.10 -4.14
CA TYR A 39 -4.11 -5.85 -3.24
C TYR A 39 -2.78 -6.25 -3.87
N GLY A 40 -2.50 -5.75 -5.07
CA GLY A 40 -1.24 -5.93 -5.78
C GLY A 40 -1.16 -7.23 -6.58
N ASP A 41 -0.10 -7.33 -7.35
CA ASP A 41 0.10 -8.46 -8.27
C ASP A 41 0.48 -9.76 -7.55
N HIS A 42 0.91 -9.67 -6.29
CA HIS A 42 1.43 -10.81 -5.53
C HIS A 42 0.60 -11.17 -4.29
N ALA A 43 -0.59 -10.61 -4.16
CA ALA A 43 -1.51 -10.98 -3.07
C ALA A 43 -1.86 -12.46 -3.10
N VAL A 44 -2.19 -13.02 -1.94
CA VAL A 44 -2.60 -14.43 -1.84
C VAL A 44 -4.03 -14.60 -2.29
N GLY A 45 -4.24 -15.01 -3.54
CA GLY A 45 -5.57 -15.21 -4.10
C GLY A 45 -6.39 -13.91 -4.07
N GLU A 46 -7.62 -13.98 -3.57
CA GLU A 46 -8.48 -12.81 -3.34
C GLU A 46 -8.29 -12.22 -1.93
N SER A 47 -7.17 -12.55 -1.27
CA SER A 47 -6.86 -12.09 0.07
C SER A 47 -6.55 -10.60 0.09
N THR A 48 -6.92 -9.93 1.18
CA THR A 48 -6.55 -8.55 1.48
C THR A 48 -5.09 -8.37 1.87
N ALA A 49 -4.31 -9.45 1.93
CA ALA A 49 -2.91 -9.40 2.32
C ALA A 49 -2.01 -9.06 1.14
N ARG A 50 -1.41 -7.89 1.18
CA ARG A 50 -0.44 -7.44 0.17
C ARG A 50 0.93 -8.06 0.43
N ARG A 51 1.60 -8.49 -0.65
CA ARG A 51 2.96 -9.04 -0.60
C ARG A 51 3.82 -8.48 -1.71
N MET A 52 5.08 -8.22 -1.40
CA MET A 52 6.11 -7.97 -2.41
C MET A 52 6.80 -9.28 -2.77
N LEU A 53 7.23 -9.40 -4.03
CA LEU A 53 7.99 -10.54 -4.52
C LEU A 53 9.48 -10.18 -4.59
N GLY A 54 10.33 -11.07 -4.12
CA GLY A 54 11.77 -10.97 -4.24
C GLY A 54 12.25 -11.24 -5.67
N THR A 55 13.15 -10.41 -6.16
CA THR A 55 13.64 -10.45 -7.54
C THR A 55 14.45 -11.72 -7.82
N ASN A 56 15.25 -12.19 -6.86
CA ASN A 56 16.19 -13.28 -7.06
C ASN A 56 15.77 -14.58 -6.36
N THR A 57 15.15 -14.47 -5.19
CA THR A 57 14.81 -15.63 -4.35
C THR A 57 13.40 -16.15 -4.56
N ALA A 58 12.56 -15.39 -5.27
CA ALA A 58 11.12 -15.65 -5.42
C ALA A 58 10.37 -15.77 -4.06
N GLY A 59 10.98 -15.25 -3.00
CA GLY A 59 10.35 -15.15 -1.68
C GLY A 59 9.41 -13.97 -1.59
N PHE A 60 8.61 -13.93 -0.54
CA PHE A 60 7.64 -12.85 -0.31
C PHE A 60 7.96 -12.06 0.95
N LEU A 61 7.61 -10.78 0.92
CA LEU A 61 7.67 -9.90 2.07
C LEU A 61 6.30 -9.23 2.21
N ASN A 62 5.63 -9.47 3.32
CA ASN A 62 4.31 -8.91 3.58
C ASN A 62 4.41 -7.41 3.87
N TYR A 63 3.47 -6.65 3.34
CA TYR A 63 3.32 -5.24 3.63
C TYR A 63 1.84 -4.85 3.58
N GLU A 64 1.54 -3.63 3.99
CA GLU A 64 0.18 -3.10 3.88
C GLU A 64 0.23 -1.60 3.59
N VAL A 65 -0.86 -1.10 3.04
CA VAL A 65 -1.07 0.34 2.82
C VAL A 65 -2.35 0.79 3.52
N TYR A 66 -2.28 1.98 4.09
CA TYR A 66 -3.33 2.54 4.94
C TYR A 66 -3.72 3.94 4.48
N SER A 67 -4.93 4.33 4.77
CA SER A 67 -5.46 5.65 4.46
C SER A 67 -5.25 6.68 5.58
N ASP A 68 -4.86 6.23 6.76
CA ASP A 68 -4.69 7.06 7.95
C ASP A 68 -3.25 7.03 8.50
N THR A 69 -2.88 8.11 9.19
CA THR A 69 -1.55 8.29 9.79
C THR A 69 -1.23 7.22 10.83
N ASP A 70 -2.23 6.77 11.56
CA ASP A 70 -2.07 5.78 12.64
C ASP A 70 -1.94 4.35 12.10
N ARG A 71 -2.14 4.17 10.79
CA ARG A 71 -2.12 2.88 10.12
C ARG A 71 -3.10 1.89 10.74
N GLY A 72 -4.30 2.39 11.03
CA GLY A 72 -5.40 1.59 11.58
C GLY A 72 -6.43 1.17 10.54
N THR A 73 -6.50 1.88 9.40
CA THR A 73 -7.48 1.64 8.35
C THR A 73 -6.78 1.24 7.05
N ILE A 74 -6.86 -0.03 6.70
CA ILE A 74 -6.30 -0.56 5.44
C ILE A 74 -7.03 0.08 4.25
N TRP A 75 -6.27 0.51 3.25
CA TRP A 75 -6.85 1.03 2.01
C TRP A 75 -7.44 -0.12 1.21
N ALA A 76 -8.75 -0.12 1.06
CA ALA A 76 -9.47 -1.24 0.46
C ALA A 76 -9.41 -1.25 -1.08
N GLY A 77 -9.46 -2.43 -1.64
CA GLY A 77 -9.68 -2.65 -3.06
C GLY A 77 -11.13 -2.42 -3.47
N TYR A 78 -11.37 -2.32 -4.76
CA TYR A 78 -12.70 -1.99 -5.31
C TYR A 78 -13.80 -2.96 -4.90
N ASP A 79 -13.47 -4.23 -4.79
CA ASP A 79 -14.45 -5.28 -4.46
C ASP A 79 -14.96 -5.20 -3.02
N ASP A 80 -14.28 -4.46 -2.15
CA ASP A 80 -14.67 -4.31 -0.74
C ASP A 80 -15.60 -3.13 -0.47
N GLU A 81 -15.98 -2.39 -1.50
CA GLU A 81 -16.93 -1.27 -1.45
C GLU A 81 -16.54 -0.09 -0.53
N THR A 82 -15.35 -0.13 0.06
CA THR A 82 -14.87 0.90 1.01
C THR A 82 -13.66 1.65 0.47
N GLY A 83 -13.87 2.54 -0.46
CA GLY A 83 -12.84 3.45 -0.94
C GLY A 83 -12.68 4.68 -0.05
N VAL A 84 -11.60 5.42 -0.26
CA VAL A 84 -11.40 6.73 0.36
C VAL A 84 -12.18 7.77 -0.43
N ALA A 85 -13.16 8.38 0.21
CA ALA A 85 -14.05 9.36 -0.41
C ALA A 85 -13.28 10.63 -0.80
N ILE A 86 -13.58 11.15 -1.99
CA ILE A 86 -13.06 12.43 -2.47
C ILE A 86 -14.19 13.31 -3.01
N THR A 87 -13.96 14.62 -2.93
CA THR A 87 -14.74 15.61 -3.69
C THR A 87 -13.74 16.52 -4.40
N ALA A 88 -13.73 16.48 -5.71
CA ALA A 88 -12.72 17.16 -6.50
C ALA A 88 -12.81 18.68 -6.42
N ALA A 89 -11.68 19.35 -6.27
CA ALA A 89 -11.56 20.80 -6.23
C ALA A 89 -11.21 21.43 -7.58
N GLY A 90 -11.10 20.64 -8.65
CA GLY A 90 -10.75 21.10 -10.00
C GLY A 90 -9.24 21.31 -10.20
N VAL A 91 -8.44 21.03 -9.19
CA VAL A 91 -6.97 21.08 -9.22
C VAL A 91 -6.42 19.78 -8.68
N GLY A 92 -5.14 19.52 -8.87
CA GLY A 92 -4.49 18.32 -8.34
C GLY A 92 -4.60 18.27 -6.81
N GLU A 93 -5.22 17.21 -6.30
CA GLU A 93 -5.32 16.94 -4.87
C GLU A 93 -4.36 15.84 -4.49
N LEU A 94 -3.53 16.09 -3.48
CA LEU A 94 -2.61 15.09 -2.94
C LEU A 94 -3.27 14.32 -1.80
N MET A 95 -3.18 13.00 -1.88
CA MET A 95 -3.52 12.10 -0.78
C MET A 95 -2.30 11.30 -0.38
N THR A 96 -2.04 11.20 0.90
CA THR A 96 -0.92 10.40 1.40
C THR A 96 -1.36 8.95 1.57
N VAL A 97 -0.53 8.05 1.07
CA VAL A 97 -0.65 6.61 1.31
C VAL A 97 0.37 6.21 2.36
N TYR A 98 -0.09 5.65 3.46
CA TYR A 98 0.78 5.22 4.57
C TYR A 98 1.08 3.73 4.42
N GLY A 99 2.35 3.41 4.24
CA GLY A 99 2.79 2.03 4.08
C GLY A 99 3.51 1.50 5.31
N ARG A 100 3.39 0.20 5.54
CA ARG A 100 4.10 -0.51 6.61
C ARG A 100 4.50 -1.90 6.18
N ILE A 101 5.76 -2.23 6.39
CA ILE A 101 6.23 -3.60 6.39
C ILE A 101 6.26 -4.04 7.86
N PRO A 102 5.40 -4.99 8.28
CA PRO A 102 5.41 -5.46 9.66
C PRO A 102 6.77 -6.01 10.07
N GLY A 103 7.13 -5.85 11.33
CA GLY A 103 8.30 -6.51 11.90
C GLY A 103 8.12 -8.02 12.02
N ALA A 104 9.14 -8.68 12.51
CA ALA A 104 9.13 -10.12 12.81
C ALA A 104 9.00 -11.05 11.59
N GLN A 105 9.27 -10.57 10.38
CA GLN A 105 9.34 -11.42 9.18
C GLN A 105 10.76 -12.01 9.05
N THR A 106 11.19 -12.79 10.03
CA THR A 106 12.56 -13.27 10.18
C THR A 106 12.99 -14.27 9.11
N ASP A 107 12.05 -14.86 8.39
CA ASP A 107 12.31 -15.78 7.27
C ASP A 107 12.52 -15.05 5.93
N ALA A 108 12.37 -13.74 5.89
CA ALA A 108 12.59 -12.96 4.68
C ALA A 108 14.06 -13.04 4.25
N ALA A 109 14.27 -13.47 3.00
CA ALA A 109 15.61 -13.54 2.43
C ALA A 109 16.15 -12.14 2.10
N ASN A 110 17.47 -12.01 2.04
CA ASN A 110 18.10 -10.79 1.56
C ASN A 110 17.91 -10.67 0.04
N ASP A 111 17.01 -9.81 -0.36
CA ASP A 111 16.62 -9.62 -1.76
C ASP A 111 16.03 -8.22 -1.96
N SER A 112 15.79 -7.88 -3.22
CA SER A 112 15.01 -6.71 -3.61
C SER A 112 13.56 -7.13 -3.79
N TYR A 113 12.66 -6.52 -3.03
CA TYR A 113 11.24 -6.85 -3.02
C TYR A 113 10.42 -5.74 -3.69
N THR A 114 9.52 -6.11 -4.58
CA THR A 114 8.64 -5.18 -5.28
C THR A 114 7.23 -5.73 -5.42
N ASP A 115 6.27 -4.82 -5.54
CA ASP A 115 4.90 -5.13 -5.89
C ASP A 115 4.32 -3.97 -6.70
N THR A 116 3.29 -4.23 -7.47
CA THR A 116 2.58 -3.22 -8.25
C THR A 116 1.14 -3.15 -7.78
N LEU A 117 0.74 -1.97 -7.35
CA LEU A 117 -0.63 -1.68 -6.95
C LEU A 117 -1.34 -0.89 -8.04
N THR A 118 -2.58 -1.23 -8.30
CA THR A 118 -3.45 -0.47 -9.20
C THR A 118 -4.36 0.44 -8.39
N VAL A 119 -4.37 1.71 -8.74
CA VAL A 119 -5.25 2.72 -8.13
C VAL A 119 -6.46 2.91 -9.06
N LEU A 120 -7.65 2.79 -8.49
CA LEU A 120 -8.90 3.02 -9.19
C LEU A 120 -9.63 4.19 -8.58
N VAL A 121 -10.09 5.12 -9.42
CA VAL A 121 -10.98 6.22 -9.03
C VAL A 121 -12.36 5.90 -9.59
N ALA A 122 -13.34 5.74 -8.70
CA ALA A 122 -14.73 5.48 -9.06
C ALA A 122 -15.60 6.70 -8.76
N TYR A 123 -16.40 7.11 -9.73
CA TYR A 123 -17.32 8.27 -9.63
C TYR A 123 -18.75 7.82 -9.40
#